data_1ed828450161bb0a773d47ef93dd32cf
#
_entry.id   1ed828450161bb0a773d47ef93dd32cf
#
_cell.length_a   1.000
_cell.length_b   1.000
_cell.length_c   1.000
_cell.angle_alpha   90.00
_cell.angle_beta   90.00
_cell.angle_gamma   90.00
#
_symmetry.space_group_name_H-M   'P 1'
#
loop_
_entity.id
_entity.type
_entity.pdbx_description
1 polymer ?
#
loop_
_entity_poly.entity_id
_entity_poly.type
_entity_poly.pdbx_seq_one_letter_code
_entity_poly.pdbx_strand_id
1 'polypeptide(L)'
;DNLNNRVELRDYQIDAFQNFITYYNSEGLHKNKQIHTLLHMATGSGKTLIMAGLILYLYKSGYRNFLFFVNMTNIVEKTKENFMNRLSSKYLFAETIEIDGDIVDIREVDNFQNTNENDINICFSTTQKLHFDLSVPQENSLTIEDFEDKKIVLISDESHHVNTLTKKGKDDIAEEQSWEYSVNRVFTANRDNIMLEFTATCDLKDP
;
A
#
# COMPACT_ATOMS: atom_id res chain seq x y z
N ASP A 1 15.74 -7.71 9.19
CA ASP A 1 16.55 -8.82 8.66
C ASP A 1 16.04 -9.34 7.29
N ASN A 2 14.77 -9.11 6.94
CA ASN A 2 14.17 -9.57 5.67
C ASN A 2 14.18 -8.52 4.54
N LEU A 3 14.76 -7.36 4.76
CA LEU A 3 15.12 -6.42 3.70
C LEU A 3 16.46 -6.80 3.09
N ASN A 4 16.69 -6.35 1.84
CA ASN A 4 17.92 -6.60 1.13
C ASN A 4 19.15 -6.13 1.95
N ASN A 5 20.12 -6.97 2.12
CA ASN A 5 21.33 -6.69 2.92
C ASN A 5 22.21 -5.54 2.37
N ARG A 6 21.97 -5.11 1.12
CA ARG A 6 22.60 -3.92 0.52
C ARG A 6 21.98 -2.62 0.99
N VAL A 7 20.86 -2.69 1.72
CA VAL A 7 20.12 -1.53 2.17
C VAL A 7 20.44 -1.26 3.64
N GLU A 8 21.02 -0.10 3.89
CA GLU A 8 21.19 0.43 5.24
C GLU A 8 20.12 1.48 5.51
N LEU A 9 19.37 1.28 6.59
CA LEU A 9 18.31 2.23 6.99
C LEU A 9 18.94 3.50 7.60
N ARG A 10 18.45 4.65 7.17
CA ARG A 10 18.80 5.94 7.74
C ARG A 10 17.96 6.22 8.99
N ASP A 11 18.44 7.06 9.89
CA ASP A 11 17.78 7.37 11.18
C ASP A 11 16.30 7.76 11.00
N TYR A 12 15.98 8.64 10.06
CA TYR A 12 14.61 9.07 9.80
C TYR A 12 13.70 7.94 9.24
N GLN A 13 14.29 6.91 8.62
CA GLN A 13 13.54 5.73 8.16
C GLN A 13 13.25 4.81 9.34
N ILE A 14 14.22 4.68 10.26
CA ILE A 14 14.03 3.96 11.51
C ILE A 14 12.95 4.65 12.35
N ASP A 15 12.98 5.97 12.45
CA ASP A 15 11.95 6.77 13.14
C ASP A 15 10.55 6.56 12.52
N ALA A 16 10.46 6.53 11.17
CA ALA A 16 9.20 6.28 10.48
C ALA A 16 8.61 4.90 10.83
N PHE A 17 9.44 3.84 10.87
CA PHE A 17 9.02 2.52 11.32
C PHE A 17 8.59 2.53 12.79
N GLN A 18 9.37 3.12 13.67
CA GLN A 18 9.07 3.16 15.11
C GLN A 18 7.76 3.90 15.39
N ASN A 19 7.53 5.02 14.72
CA ASN A 19 6.30 5.80 14.84
C ASN A 19 5.08 5.00 14.38
N PHE A 20 5.18 4.32 13.22
CA PHE A 20 4.10 3.45 12.73
C PHE A 20 3.84 2.29 13.69
N ILE A 21 4.88 1.57 14.13
CA ILE A 21 4.77 0.43 15.04
C ILE A 21 4.15 0.85 16.37
N THR A 22 4.55 2.01 16.90
CA THR A 22 3.99 2.57 18.13
C THR A 22 2.50 2.89 17.95
N TYR A 23 2.13 3.54 16.86
CA TYR A 23 0.73 3.84 16.53
C TYR A 23 -0.08 2.56 16.36
N TYR A 24 0.41 1.61 15.57
CA TYR A 24 -0.25 0.33 15.28
C TYR A 24 -0.55 -0.48 16.55
N ASN A 25 0.41 -0.56 17.48
CA ASN A 25 0.27 -1.32 18.73
C ASN A 25 -0.47 -0.57 19.85
N SER A 26 -0.81 0.71 19.64
CA SER A 26 -1.40 1.55 20.67
C SER A 26 -2.92 1.63 20.52
N GLU A 27 -3.66 0.70 21.12
CA GLU A 27 -5.13 0.72 21.13
C GLU A 27 -5.71 2.06 21.58
N GLY A 28 -5.00 2.81 22.43
CA GLY A 28 -5.40 4.13 22.90
C GLY A 28 -5.37 5.20 21.83
N LEU A 29 -4.52 5.09 20.82
CA LEU A 29 -4.37 6.10 19.76
C LEU A 29 -5.40 5.95 18.64
N HIS A 30 -5.77 4.72 18.29
CA HIS A 30 -6.76 4.51 17.24
C HIS A 30 -8.15 4.03 17.72
N LYS A 31 -8.40 3.91 19.04
CA LYS A 31 -9.72 3.73 19.69
C LYS A 31 -10.85 3.24 18.77
N ASN A 32 -10.84 2.01 18.35
CA ASN A 32 -11.87 1.44 17.46
C ASN A 32 -11.99 2.08 16.05
N LYS A 33 -11.10 2.95 15.64
CA LYS A 33 -11.02 3.45 14.27
C LYS A 33 -10.13 2.53 13.44
N GLN A 34 -10.42 2.45 12.14
CA GLN A 34 -9.52 1.80 11.20
C GLN A 34 -8.17 2.52 11.16
N ILE A 35 -7.12 1.77 10.90
CA ILE A 35 -5.77 2.34 10.78
C ILE A 35 -5.65 3.00 9.40
N HIS A 36 -5.52 4.31 9.44
CA HIS A 36 -5.24 5.15 8.27
C HIS A 36 -4.06 6.06 8.62
N THR A 37 -2.94 5.88 7.96
CA THR A 37 -1.72 6.64 8.23
C THR A 37 -1.20 7.34 6.98
N LEU A 38 -0.80 8.60 7.16
CA LEU A 38 -0.11 9.38 6.14
C LEU A 38 1.37 9.51 6.53
N LEU A 39 2.24 8.99 5.68
CA LEU A 39 3.69 9.10 5.83
C LEU A 39 4.20 10.22 4.90
N HIS A 40 4.48 11.38 5.49
CA HIS A 40 5.06 12.51 4.76
C HIS A 40 6.57 12.36 4.67
N MET A 41 7.06 12.08 3.49
CA MET A 41 8.47 11.81 3.24
C MET A 41 8.91 12.43 1.92
N ALA A 42 10.01 13.16 1.92
CA ALA A 42 10.55 13.83 0.73
C ALA A 42 10.79 12.86 -0.45
N THR A 43 10.76 13.38 -1.68
CA THR A 43 11.16 12.62 -2.87
C THR A 43 12.60 12.12 -2.70
N GLY A 44 12.85 10.86 -3.06
CA GLY A 44 14.17 10.25 -2.90
C GLY A 44 14.55 9.82 -1.48
N SER A 45 13.67 10.00 -0.49
CA SER A 45 13.92 9.58 0.91
C SER A 45 13.80 8.07 1.13
N GLY A 46 13.41 7.29 0.11
CA GLY A 46 13.26 5.85 0.22
C GLY A 46 11.87 5.41 0.67
N LYS A 47 10.79 6.14 0.30
CA LYS A 47 9.39 5.72 0.57
C LYS A 47 9.13 4.25 0.23
N THR A 48 9.58 3.80 -0.95
CA THR A 48 9.40 2.40 -1.40
C THR A 48 10.07 1.39 -0.47
N LEU A 49 11.18 1.75 0.16
CA LEU A 49 11.85 0.91 1.17
C LEU A 49 11.02 0.82 2.45
N ILE A 50 10.42 1.93 2.88
CA ILE A 50 9.51 1.93 4.03
C ILE A 50 8.28 1.06 3.71
N MET A 51 7.70 1.17 2.51
CA MET A 51 6.61 0.30 2.09
C MET A 51 6.99 -1.19 2.21
N ALA A 52 8.16 -1.57 1.70
CA ALA A 52 8.65 -2.95 1.79
C ALA A 52 8.80 -3.42 3.24
N GLY A 53 9.36 -2.60 4.11
CA GLY A 53 9.49 -2.93 5.54
C GLY A 53 8.15 -3.02 6.27
N LEU A 54 7.18 -2.15 5.93
CA LEU A 54 5.83 -2.22 6.50
C LEU A 54 5.04 -3.44 6.01
N ILE A 55 5.24 -3.87 4.76
CA ILE A 55 4.68 -5.12 4.25
C ILE A 55 5.17 -6.31 5.10
N LEU A 56 6.48 -6.41 5.35
CA LEU A 56 7.05 -7.47 6.19
C LEU A 56 6.52 -7.43 7.63
N TYR A 57 6.43 -6.24 8.21
CA TYR A 57 5.89 -6.07 9.57
C TYR A 57 4.42 -6.45 9.65
N LEU A 58 3.59 -6.01 8.71
CA LEU A 58 2.17 -6.31 8.68
C LEU A 58 1.89 -7.77 8.33
N TYR A 59 2.73 -8.41 7.52
CA TYR A 59 2.69 -9.85 7.32
C TYR A 59 2.88 -10.59 8.65
N LYS A 60 3.88 -10.21 9.44
CA LYS A 60 4.08 -10.76 10.80
C LYS A 60 2.90 -10.49 11.72
N SER A 61 2.16 -9.40 11.49
CA SER A 61 0.95 -9.04 12.24
C SER A 61 -0.33 -9.73 11.70
N GLY A 62 -0.20 -10.67 10.76
CA GLY A 62 -1.28 -11.52 10.27
C GLY A 62 -1.97 -11.03 8.98
N TYR A 63 -1.44 -10.00 8.31
CA TYR A 63 -1.89 -9.61 6.97
C TYR A 63 -1.19 -10.44 5.90
N ARG A 64 -1.92 -10.76 4.84
CA ARG A 64 -1.44 -11.59 3.72
C ARG A 64 -1.61 -10.91 2.37
N ASN A 65 -2.55 -9.97 2.29
CA ASN A 65 -2.99 -9.36 1.05
C ASN A 65 -2.71 -7.86 1.06
N PHE A 66 -2.05 -7.38 0.02
CA PHE A 66 -1.58 -6.00 -0.11
C PHE A 66 -2.00 -5.46 -1.48
N LEU A 67 -2.66 -4.31 -1.51
CA LEU A 67 -2.97 -3.58 -2.74
C LEU A 67 -2.08 -2.34 -2.82
N PHE A 68 -1.15 -2.33 -3.78
CA PHE A 68 -0.41 -1.13 -4.14
C PHE A 68 -1.11 -0.43 -5.29
N PHE A 69 -1.41 0.85 -5.13
CA PHE A 69 -2.07 1.63 -6.17
C PHE A 69 -1.59 3.09 -6.20
N VAL A 70 -1.54 3.66 -7.38
CA VAL A 70 -1.16 5.05 -7.65
C VAL A 70 -1.87 5.54 -8.92
N ASN A 71 -1.80 6.84 -9.20
CA ASN A 71 -2.45 7.40 -10.38
C ASN A 71 -1.69 7.13 -11.70
N MET A 72 -0.41 6.74 -11.64
CA MET A 72 0.46 6.66 -12.82
C MET A 72 1.02 5.25 -13.01
N THR A 73 0.80 4.67 -14.18
CA THR A 73 1.25 3.30 -14.53
C THR A 73 2.77 3.13 -14.43
N ASN A 74 3.55 4.14 -14.82
CA ASN A 74 5.01 4.07 -14.73
C ASN A 74 5.53 3.96 -13.28
N ILE A 75 4.80 4.47 -12.30
CA ILE A 75 5.13 4.33 -10.88
C ILE A 75 4.78 2.92 -10.42
N VAL A 76 3.65 2.37 -10.86
CA VAL A 76 3.27 0.97 -10.62
C VAL A 76 4.38 0.04 -11.08
N GLU A 77 4.79 0.14 -12.34
CA GLU A 77 5.81 -0.72 -12.94
C GLU A 77 7.16 -0.60 -12.21
N LYS A 78 7.58 0.62 -11.86
CA LYS A 78 8.82 0.85 -11.11
C LYS A 78 8.78 0.23 -9.71
N THR A 79 7.65 0.32 -9.01
CA THR A 79 7.51 -0.27 -7.68
C THR A 79 7.43 -1.78 -7.77
N LYS A 80 6.71 -2.31 -8.75
CA LYS A 80 6.67 -3.73 -9.06
C LYS A 80 8.06 -4.30 -9.34
N GLU A 81 8.89 -3.61 -10.15
CA GLU A 81 10.28 -3.99 -10.38
C GLU A 81 11.08 -4.12 -9.08
N ASN A 82 10.92 -3.16 -8.16
CA ASN A 82 11.61 -3.15 -6.87
C ASN A 82 11.12 -4.25 -5.90
N PHE A 83 9.89 -4.71 -6.04
CA PHE A 83 9.29 -5.69 -5.14
C PHE A 83 9.34 -7.12 -5.69
N MET A 84 9.32 -7.30 -7.01
CA MET A 84 9.15 -8.61 -7.63
C MET A 84 10.40 -9.12 -8.35
N ASN A 85 11.24 -8.23 -8.90
CA ASN A 85 12.39 -8.65 -9.69
C ASN A 85 13.63 -8.90 -8.81
N ARG A 86 13.82 -10.15 -8.38
CA ARG A 86 14.97 -10.58 -7.55
C ARG A 86 16.33 -10.36 -8.23
N LEU A 87 16.36 -10.22 -9.56
CA LEU A 87 17.60 -9.96 -10.31
C LEU A 87 17.92 -8.46 -10.37
N SER A 88 16.99 -7.59 -10.03
CA SER A 88 17.20 -6.16 -10.04
C SER A 88 18.14 -5.71 -8.92
N SER A 89 19.08 -4.81 -9.26
CA SER A 89 19.90 -4.15 -8.24
C SER A 89 19.09 -3.31 -7.24
N LYS A 90 17.82 -3.04 -7.56
CA LYS A 90 16.89 -2.27 -6.75
C LYS A 90 15.90 -3.14 -5.97
N TYR A 91 16.01 -4.45 -6.05
CA TYR A 91 15.16 -5.36 -5.27
C TYR A 91 15.32 -5.09 -3.77
N LEU A 92 14.20 -4.94 -3.07
CA LEU A 92 14.18 -4.40 -1.70
C LEU A 92 14.12 -5.47 -0.61
N PHE A 93 13.74 -6.69 -0.95
CA PHE A 93 13.64 -7.76 0.04
C PHE A 93 14.91 -8.63 0.08
N ALA A 94 15.07 -9.41 1.12
CA ALA A 94 16.10 -10.43 1.20
C ALA A 94 15.89 -11.49 0.11
N GLU A 95 16.97 -12.18 -0.24
CA GLU A 95 16.93 -13.29 -1.21
C GLU A 95 16.02 -14.42 -0.70
N THR A 96 16.05 -14.68 0.60
CA THR A 96 15.16 -15.57 1.32
C THR A 96 14.51 -14.77 2.45
N ILE A 97 13.19 -14.71 2.49
CA ILE A 97 12.42 -14.08 3.56
C ILE A 97 12.06 -15.19 4.56
N GLU A 98 12.50 -15.06 5.80
CA GLU A 98 12.16 -15.97 6.89
C GLU A 98 11.45 -15.19 8.00
N ILE A 99 10.24 -15.58 8.33
CA ILE A 99 9.42 -14.94 9.38
C ILE A 99 8.89 -16.04 10.30
N ASP A 100 9.26 -15.95 11.58
CA ASP A 100 8.87 -16.89 12.65
C ASP A 100 9.24 -18.37 12.36
N GLY A 101 10.29 -18.60 11.53
CA GLY A 101 10.79 -19.91 11.15
C GLY A 101 10.24 -20.46 9.82
N ASP A 102 9.30 -19.75 9.21
CA ASP A 102 8.75 -20.11 7.91
C ASP A 102 9.37 -19.29 6.77
N ILE A 103 9.61 -19.95 5.63
CA ILE A 103 10.02 -19.27 4.40
C ILE A 103 8.77 -18.70 3.73
N VAL A 104 8.83 -17.41 3.41
CA VAL A 104 7.72 -16.64 2.85
C VAL A 104 8.08 -16.14 1.45
N ASP A 105 7.23 -16.40 0.47
CA ASP A 105 7.37 -15.87 -0.88
C ASP A 105 6.53 -14.59 -1.07
N ILE A 106 6.98 -13.74 -2.00
CA ILE A 106 6.18 -12.61 -2.48
C ILE A 106 5.58 -13.00 -3.82
N ARG A 107 4.26 -12.90 -3.92
CA ARG A 107 3.50 -13.23 -5.13
C ARG A 107 2.75 -12.03 -5.65
N GLU A 108 2.85 -11.79 -6.94
CA GLU A 108 1.93 -10.91 -7.64
C GLU A 108 0.61 -11.64 -7.89
N VAL A 109 -0.49 -10.95 -7.63
CA VAL A 109 -1.86 -11.44 -7.83
C VAL A 109 -2.72 -10.40 -8.54
N ASP A 110 -3.69 -10.86 -9.32
CA ASP A 110 -4.64 -9.97 -10.01
C ASP A 110 -5.83 -9.58 -9.12
N ASN A 111 -6.19 -10.47 -8.18
CA ASN A 111 -7.26 -10.28 -7.19
C ASN A 111 -6.94 -11.10 -5.92
N PHE A 112 -7.81 -11.05 -4.92
CA PHE A 112 -7.55 -11.73 -3.65
C PHE A 112 -8.41 -12.98 -3.40
N GLN A 113 -9.09 -13.51 -4.42
CA GLN A 113 -10.01 -14.64 -4.25
C GLN A 113 -9.28 -15.95 -3.88
N ASN A 114 -8.18 -16.27 -4.57
CA ASN A 114 -7.44 -17.53 -4.41
C ASN A 114 -5.98 -17.29 -4.02
N THR A 115 -5.74 -16.45 -3.01
CA THR A 115 -4.40 -16.12 -2.54
C THR A 115 -3.84 -17.19 -1.62
N ASN A 116 -2.51 -17.37 -1.63
CA ASN A 116 -1.83 -18.26 -0.69
C ASN A 116 -1.69 -17.57 0.68
N GLU A 117 -2.22 -18.21 1.72
CA GLU A 117 -2.21 -17.69 3.08
C GLU A 117 -0.84 -17.75 3.77
N ASN A 118 0.14 -18.46 3.19
CA ASN A 118 1.51 -18.53 3.68
C ASN A 118 2.44 -17.52 3.01
N ASP A 119 1.97 -16.79 2.00
CA ASP A 119 2.78 -15.86 1.23
C ASP A 119 2.31 -14.41 1.36
N ILE A 120 3.16 -13.49 0.95
CA ILE A 120 2.83 -12.08 0.77
C ILE A 120 2.23 -11.92 -0.63
N ASN A 121 0.91 -11.69 -0.72
CA ASN A 121 0.23 -11.50 -1.99
C ASN A 121 0.07 -10.01 -2.27
N ILE A 122 0.63 -9.53 -3.37
CA ILE A 122 0.59 -8.12 -3.75
C ILE A 122 -0.15 -7.96 -5.08
N CYS A 123 -1.22 -7.20 -5.07
CA CYS A 123 -1.88 -6.71 -6.27
C CYS A 123 -1.36 -5.31 -6.59
N PHE A 124 -0.98 -5.08 -7.86
CA PHE A 124 -0.54 -3.78 -8.34
C PHE A 124 -1.61 -3.18 -9.26
N SER A 125 -2.03 -1.95 -8.98
CA SER A 125 -3.09 -1.30 -9.75
C SER A 125 -2.84 0.20 -9.93
N THR A 126 -3.60 0.81 -10.82
CA THR A 126 -3.79 2.25 -10.81
C THR A 126 -5.11 2.59 -10.15
N THR A 127 -5.27 3.82 -9.68
CA THR A 127 -6.53 4.29 -9.09
C THR A 127 -7.68 4.18 -10.11
N GLN A 128 -7.40 4.48 -11.39
CA GLN A 128 -8.37 4.34 -12.48
C GLN A 128 -8.77 2.89 -12.70
N LYS A 129 -7.78 1.97 -12.73
CA LYS A 129 -8.07 0.54 -12.91
C LYS A 129 -8.89 0.01 -11.75
N LEU A 130 -8.53 0.33 -10.51
CA LEU A 130 -9.29 -0.06 -9.31
C LEU A 130 -10.76 0.42 -9.41
N HIS A 131 -10.97 1.70 -9.76
CA HIS A 131 -12.31 2.24 -9.95
C HIS A 131 -13.09 1.50 -11.04
N PHE A 132 -12.44 1.21 -12.17
CA PHE A 132 -13.05 0.47 -13.29
C PHE A 132 -13.42 -0.95 -12.88
N ASP A 133 -12.52 -1.69 -12.25
CA ASP A 133 -12.72 -3.07 -11.80
C ASP A 133 -13.92 -3.17 -10.83
N LEU A 134 -14.06 -2.20 -9.91
CA LEU A 134 -15.18 -2.15 -8.96
C LEU A 134 -16.51 -1.73 -9.59
N SER A 135 -16.47 -1.01 -10.72
CA SER A 135 -17.66 -0.52 -11.42
C SER A 135 -18.18 -1.49 -12.47
N VAL A 136 -17.28 -2.22 -13.11
CA VAL A 136 -17.56 -3.16 -14.19
C VAL A 136 -16.87 -4.48 -13.91
N PRO A 137 -17.49 -5.39 -13.14
CA PRO A 137 -16.88 -6.66 -12.78
C PRO A 137 -16.49 -7.45 -14.02
N GLN A 138 -15.23 -7.90 -14.06
CA GLN A 138 -14.66 -8.72 -15.13
C GLN A 138 -14.01 -9.96 -14.52
N GLU A 139 -13.79 -10.96 -15.34
CA GLU A 139 -13.06 -12.15 -14.93
C GLU A 139 -11.63 -11.75 -14.48
N ASN A 140 -11.20 -12.26 -13.34
CA ASN A 140 -9.90 -11.97 -12.72
C ASN A 140 -9.66 -10.49 -12.32
N SER A 141 -10.70 -9.65 -12.25
CA SER A 141 -10.58 -8.30 -11.71
C SER A 141 -10.78 -8.26 -10.19
N LEU A 142 -10.37 -7.16 -9.56
CA LEU A 142 -10.69 -6.87 -8.17
C LEU A 142 -12.19 -6.60 -8.02
N THR A 143 -12.79 -7.18 -7.00
CA THR A 143 -14.20 -6.97 -6.66
C THR A 143 -14.33 -6.45 -5.23
N ILE A 144 -15.50 -5.95 -4.85
CA ILE A 144 -15.70 -5.45 -3.49
C ILE A 144 -15.62 -6.58 -2.46
N GLU A 145 -16.03 -7.79 -2.83
CA GLU A 145 -15.99 -8.98 -1.99
C GLU A 145 -14.56 -9.34 -1.57
N ASP A 146 -13.55 -9.07 -2.44
CA ASP A 146 -12.14 -9.23 -2.08
C ASP A 146 -11.77 -8.43 -0.83
N PHE A 147 -12.38 -7.25 -0.65
CA PHE A 147 -12.11 -6.33 0.44
C PHE A 147 -13.04 -6.52 1.65
N GLU A 148 -14.17 -7.19 1.48
CA GLU A 148 -15.09 -7.54 2.55
C GLU A 148 -14.65 -8.81 3.28
N ASP A 149 -14.23 -9.82 2.53
CA ASP A 149 -13.94 -11.16 3.04
C ASP A 149 -12.53 -11.30 3.63
N LYS A 150 -11.61 -10.44 3.23
CA LYS A 150 -10.19 -10.52 3.64
C LYS A 150 -9.69 -9.22 4.24
N LYS A 151 -8.67 -9.35 5.11
CA LYS A 151 -7.93 -8.20 5.63
C LYS A 151 -6.90 -7.77 4.59
N ILE A 152 -7.01 -6.54 4.13
CA ILE A 152 -6.16 -6.00 3.07
C ILE A 152 -5.45 -4.73 3.55
N VAL A 153 -4.17 -4.64 3.22
CA VAL A 153 -3.39 -3.42 3.39
C VAL A 153 -3.38 -2.66 2.06
N LEU A 154 -3.99 -1.49 2.05
CA LEU A 154 -3.97 -0.56 0.93
C LEU A 154 -2.75 0.35 1.06
N ILE A 155 -1.92 0.41 0.03
CA ILE A 155 -0.69 1.22 -0.01
C ILE A 155 -0.79 2.16 -1.20
N SER A 156 -0.85 3.48 -0.93
CA SER A 156 -0.87 4.51 -1.95
C SER A 156 0.41 5.32 -1.93
N ASP A 157 1.06 5.51 -3.08
CA ASP A 157 2.18 6.44 -3.23
C ASP A 157 1.71 7.70 -3.98
N GLU A 158 2.24 8.86 -3.58
CA GLU A 158 1.91 10.17 -4.14
C GLU A 158 0.42 10.56 -4.05
N SER A 159 -0.19 10.30 -2.87
CA SER A 159 -1.58 10.64 -2.59
C SER A 159 -1.95 12.13 -2.76
N HIS A 160 -0.96 13.02 -2.84
CA HIS A 160 -1.17 14.46 -3.01
C HIS A 160 -1.81 14.88 -4.35
N HIS A 161 -1.82 14.00 -5.35
CA HIS A 161 -2.51 14.29 -6.60
C HIS A 161 -4.04 14.25 -6.47
N VAL A 162 -4.56 13.73 -5.39
CA VAL A 162 -5.98 13.71 -5.08
C VAL A 162 -6.47 15.08 -4.57
N ASN A 163 -5.60 15.88 -3.95
CA ASN A 163 -5.97 17.13 -3.27
C ASN A 163 -5.65 18.43 -4.06
N THR A 164 -5.14 18.39 -5.29
CA THR A 164 -4.82 19.61 -6.05
C THR A 164 -6.01 20.11 -6.89
N LEU A 165 -7.04 20.60 -6.23
CA LEU A 165 -8.25 21.19 -6.85
C LEU A 165 -8.02 22.50 -7.64
N THR A 166 -6.82 23.03 -7.76
CA THR A 166 -6.61 24.42 -8.16
C THR A 166 -6.45 24.70 -9.65
N LYS A 167 -6.45 23.66 -10.54
CA LYS A 167 -6.29 23.88 -12.01
C LYS A 167 -7.03 22.89 -12.92
N LYS A 168 -7.98 22.11 -12.41
CA LYS A 168 -8.65 21.07 -13.21
C LYS A 168 -10.03 21.52 -13.70
N GLY A 169 -10.45 20.97 -14.86
CA GLY A 169 -11.79 21.15 -15.39
C GLY A 169 -12.84 20.47 -14.53
N LYS A 170 -14.12 20.79 -14.72
CA LYS A 170 -15.22 20.19 -13.95
C LYS A 170 -15.31 18.67 -14.11
N ASP A 171 -14.93 18.15 -15.27
CA ASP A 171 -14.96 16.72 -15.58
C ASP A 171 -13.83 15.97 -14.85
N ASP A 172 -12.64 16.57 -14.79
CA ASP A 172 -11.50 16.00 -14.03
C ASP A 172 -11.79 15.94 -12.54
N ILE A 173 -12.49 16.92 -11.98
CA ILE A 173 -12.90 16.95 -10.58
C ILE A 173 -13.90 15.83 -10.29
N ALA A 174 -14.88 15.60 -11.18
CA ALA A 174 -15.87 14.55 -11.02
C ALA A 174 -15.24 13.15 -11.07
N GLU A 175 -14.26 12.93 -11.95
CA GLU A 175 -13.51 11.68 -12.03
C GLU A 175 -12.69 11.43 -10.76
N GLU A 176 -11.98 12.43 -10.25
CA GLU A 176 -11.21 12.29 -9.00
C GLU A 176 -12.09 11.97 -7.80
N GLN A 177 -13.21 12.66 -7.64
CA GLN A 177 -14.19 12.35 -6.58
C GLN A 177 -14.73 10.92 -6.71
N SER A 178 -14.88 10.42 -7.93
CA SER A 178 -15.27 9.04 -8.21
C SER A 178 -14.19 8.03 -7.79
N TRP A 179 -12.92 8.35 -8.00
CA TRP A 179 -11.79 7.50 -7.59
C TRP A 179 -11.60 7.51 -6.07
N GLU A 180 -11.68 8.67 -5.42
CA GLU A 180 -11.66 8.78 -3.96
C GLU A 180 -12.79 7.96 -3.33
N TYR A 181 -13.98 8.02 -3.90
CA TYR A 181 -15.11 7.21 -3.45
C TYR A 181 -14.79 5.71 -3.53
N SER A 182 -14.18 5.25 -4.62
CA SER A 182 -13.80 3.84 -4.79
C SER A 182 -12.74 3.41 -3.79
N VAL A 183 -11.72 4.22 -3.56
CA VAL A 183 -10.68 3.96 -2.55
C VAL A 183 -11.30 3.91 -1.14
N ASN A 184 -12.15 4.86 -0.80
CA ASN A 184 -12.84 4.85 0.50
C ASN A 184 -13.77 3.64 0.65
N ARG A 185 -14.48 3.25 -0.41
CA ARG A 185 -15.35 2.08 -0.41
C ARG A 185 -14.58 0.80 -0.10
N VAL A 186 -13.44 0.54 -0.75
CA VAL A 186 -12.62 -0.65 -0.47
C VAL A 186 -11.96 -0.59 0.90
N PHE A 187 -11.54 0.59 1.35
CA PHE A 187 -10.97 0.76 2.68
C PHE A 187 -12.00 0.42 3.77
N THR A 188 -13.21 0.93 3.66
CA THR A 188 -14.26 0.74 4.67
C THR A 188 -15.01 -0.59 4.56
N ALA A 189 -14.78 -1.37 3.49
CA ALA A 189 -15.44 -2.66 3.26
C ALA A 189 -15.19 -3.67 4.40
N ASN A 190 -14.00 -3.66 4.98
CA ASN A 190 -13.68 -4.49 6.13
C ASN A 190 -13.00 -3.62 7.20
N ARG A 191 -13.43 -3.74 8.46
CA ARG A 191 -12.91 -2.95 9.59
C ARG A 191 -11.41 -3.16 9.84
N ASP A 192 -10.89 -4.32 9.46
CA ASP A 192 -9.48 -4.66 9.63
C ASP A 192 -8.61 -4.23 8.44
N ASN A 193 -9.19 -3.63 7.39
CA ASN A 193 -8.40 -3.05 6.31
C ASN A 193 -7.58 -1.87 6.83
N ILE A 194 -6.35 -1.76 6.33
CA ILE A 194 -5.40 -0.69 6.67
C ILE A 194 -5.15 0.18 5.45
N MET A 195 -5.05 1.50 5.64
CA MET A 195 -4.62 2.45 4.61
C MET A 195 -3.28 3.06 5.00
N LEU A 196 -2.29 2.90 4.13
CA LEU A 196 -0.98 3.53 4.21
C LEU A 196 -0.80 4.48 3.03
N GLU A 197 -0.80 5.77 3.28
CA GLU A 197 -0.58 6.79 2.26
C GLU A 197 0.81 7.38 2.39
N PHE A 198 1.50 7.50 1.26
CA PHE A 198 2.81 8.10 1.17
C PHE A 198 2.75 9.34 0.30
N THR A 199 3.36 10.43 0.75
CA THR A 199 3.42 11.67 -0.02
C THR A 199 4.72 12.42 0.19
N ALA A 200 5.18 13.11 -0.84
CA ALA A 200 6.30 14.05 -0.74
C ALA A 200 5.84 15.48 -0.43
N THR A 201 4.57 15.78 -0.70
CA THR A 201 3.97 17.10 -0.48
C THR A 201 2.73 16.93 0.36
N CYS A 202 2.73 17.49 1.55
CA CYS A 202 1.56 17.56 2.41
C CYS A 202 1.34 19.02 2.82
N ASP A 203 0.18 19.56 2.53
CA ASP A 203 -0.20 20.87 3.07
C ASP A 203 -0.82 20.62 4.45
N LEU A 204 0.03 20.77 5.50
CA LEU A 204 -0.38 20.57 6.90
C LEU A 204 -1.35 21.65 7.40
N LYS A 205 -1.81 22.57 6.53
CA LYS A 205 -2.68 23.69 6.88
C LYS A 205 -4.15 23.45 6.58
N ASP A 206 -4.49 22.34 5.92
CA ASP A 206 -5.89 21.96 5.72
C ASP A 206 -6.30 20.95 6.81
N PRO A 207 -7.24 21.34 7.71
CA PRO A 207 -7.71 20.48 8.79
C PRO A 207 -8.61 19.35 8.30
#